data_b0f6484dee30198fe6e10f807f1d6da6
#
_entry.id   b0f6484dee30198fe6e10f807f1d6da6
#
_cell.length_a   1.000
_cell.length_b   1.000
_cell.length_c   1.000
_cell.angle_alpha   90.00
_cell.angle_beta   90.00
_cell.angle_gamma   90.00
#
_symmetry.space_group_name_H-M   'P 1'
#
loop_
_entity.id
_entity.type
_entity.pdbx_description
1 polymer ?
#
loop_
_entity_poly.entity_id
_entity_poly.type
_entity_poly.pdbx_seq_one_letter_code
_entity_poly.pdbx_strand_id
1 'polypeptide(L)'
;MNLCRWPELAEPYAKALKEAVAYILGNFEVLGILVTGTIVRGNPSPNSDLDICVLHSGPTRQRIQKFFKGVPTEIFVNPPAMIEDYFQSERARGRPCTAHMWATGFVILDSDPVVEQLRQRAEKLLNQPPNPQAKSLIAERYAAADAYENALDIREENPAGAIMMLNLAVHKMLQYVFWENNCYLPRDKDLLDELESLDAGLAELAQQYFVAADTDERFTLAEQIADLTIGVHGFFEWESPLEDV
;
A
#
# COMPACT_ATOMS: atom_id res chain seq x y z
N MET A 1 31.29 -8.02 9.57
CA MET A 1 30.09 -8.83 9.93
C MET A 1 29.77 -8.86 11.43
N ASN A 2 30.65 -8.48 12.32
CA ASN A 2 30.41 -8.48 13.79
C ASN A 2 29.46 -7.39 14.31
N LEU A 3 28.93 -6.51 13.46
CA LEU A 3 28.01 -5.44 13.84
C LEU A 3 26.55 -5.71 13.43
N CYS A 4 26.29 -6.76 12.65
CA CYS A 4 24.94 -7.08 12.21
C CYS A 4 24.17 -7.87 13.28
N ARG A 5 22.94 -7.42 13.58
CA ARG A 5 21.94 -8.18 14.36
C ARG A 5 21.07 -8.97 13.39
N TRP A 6 20.55 -10.10 13.83
CA TRP A 6 19.79 -10.98 12.97
C TRP A 6 18.44 -11.32 13.63
N PRO A 7 17.32 -11.24 12.87
CA PRO A 7 16.06 -11.75 13.36
C PRO A 7 16.08 -13.29 13.43
N GLU A 8 15.26 -13.86 14.30
CA GLU A 8 15.01 -15.29 14.31
C GLU A 8 14.10 -15.66 13.14
N LEU A 9 14.67 -16.30 12.14
CA LEU A 9 13.94 -16.75 10.95
C LEU A 9 14.16 -18.23 10.72
N ALA A 10 13.12 -18.92 10.24
CA ALA A 10 13.24 -20.29 9.77
C ALA A 10 14.09 -20.39 8.48
N GLU A 11 14.66 -21.55 8.24
CA GLU A 11 15.25 -21.84 6.93
C GLU A 11 14.13 -22.01 5.86
N PRO A 12 14.35 -21.56 4.60
CA PRO A 12 15.60 -21.05 4.03
C PRO A 12 15.83 -19.54 4.24
N TYR A 13 14.89 -18.80 4.86
CA TYR A 13 14.90 -17.33 4.97
C TYR A 13 16.15 -16.79 5.67
N ALA A 14 16.57 -17.44 6.76
CA ALA A 14 17.75 -17.03 7.52
C ALA A 14 19.03 -17.04 6.66
N LYS A 15 19.21 -18.07 5.82
CA LYS A 15 20.36 -18.15 4.90
C LYS A 15 20.26 -17.14 3.77
N ALA A 16 19.07 -16.98 3.20
CA ALA A 16 18.81 -16.03 2.13
C ALA A 16 19.11 -14.59 2.59
N LEU A 17 18.64 -14.21 3.77
CA LEU A 17 18.88 -12.89 4.35
C LEU A 17 20.37 -12.61 4.55
N LYS A 18 21.13 -13.58 5.07
CA LYS A 18 22.59 -13.43 5.27
C LYS A 18 23.32 -13.24 3.96
N GLU A 19 22.95 -13.97 2.91
CA GLU A 19 23.54 -13.83 1.58
C GLU A 19 23.17 -12.50 0.93
N ALA A 20 21.92 -12.06 1.05
CA ALA A 20 21.46 -10.76 0.57
C ALA A 20 22.21 -9.60 1.27
N VAL A 21 22.37 -9.66 2.59
CA VAL A 21 23.13 -8.66 3.34
C VAL A 21 24.62 -8.66 2.95
N ALA A 22 25.22 -9.83 2.71
CA ALA A 22 26.60 -9.90 2.22
C ALA A 22 26.73 -9.26 0.82
N TYR A 23 25.76 -9.50 -0.07
CA TYR A 23 25.69 -8.83 -1.37
C TYR A 23 25.58 -7.31 -1.21
N ILE A 24 24.71 -6.82 -0.33
CA ILE A 24 24.51 -5.38 -0.08
C ILE A 24 25.81 -4.73 0.40
N LEU A 25 26.45 -5.31 1.41
CA LEU A 25 27.69 -4.79 1.99
C LEU A 25 28.88 -4.84 0.99
N GLY A 26 28.85 -5.72 0.01
CA GLY A 26 29.88 -5.80 -1.03
C GLY A 26 29.69 -4.81 -2.19
N ASN A 27 28.50 -4.17 -2.31
CA ASN A 27 28.17 -3.33 -3.47
C ASN A 27 27.85 -1.87 -3.09
N PHE A 28 27.60 -1.55 -1.80
CA PHE A 28 27.18 -0.22 -1.36
C PHE A 28 27.95 0.24 -0.12
N GLU A 29 28.12 1.55 0.00
CA GLU A 29 28.59 2.19 1.23
C GLU A 29 27.40 2.37 2.19
N VAL A 30 27.16 1.35 3.01
CA VAL A 30 25.95 1.20 3.81
C VAL A 30 26.02 2.00 5.11
N LEU A 31 25.01 2.83 5.35
CA LEU A 31 24.75 3.50 6.62
C LEU A 31 23.86 2.65 7.53
N GLY A 32 22.90 1.91 6.95
CA GLY A 32 22.00 1.07 7.70
C GLY A 32 21.24 0.07 6.85
N ILE A 33 20.80 -1.02 7.48
CA ILE A 33 19.98 -2.08 6.86
C ILE A 33 18.84 -2.43 7.80
N LEU A 34 17.64 -2.48 7.24
CA LEU A 34 16.43 -2.91 7.91
C LEU A 34 15.75 -3.97 7.05
N VAL A 35 15.26 -5.06 7.65
CA VAL A 35 14.46 -6.07 6.97
C VAL A 35 13.03 -6.05 7.49
N THR A 36 12.06 -6.19 6.61
CA THR A 36 10.63 -6.12 6.93
C THR A 36 9.82 -7.16 6.15
N GLY A 37 8.51 -7.04 6.16
CA GLY A 37 7.63 -7.94 5.43
C GLY A 37 7.06 -9.09 6.26
N THR A 38 6.29 -9.96 5.62
CA THR A 38 5.54 -11.05 6.29
C THR A 38 6.45 -12.12 6.88
N ILE A 39 7.61 -12.35 6.27
CA ILE A 39 8.63 -13.30 6.78
C ILE A 39 9.15 -12.85 8.15
N VAL A 40 9.44 -11.56 8.30
CA VAL A 40 9.95 -11.01 9.56
C VAL A 40 8.88 -10.97 10.65
N ARG A 41 7.62 -10.76 10.24
CA ARG A 41 6.46 -10.80 11.17
C ARG A 41 6.03 -12.20 11.59
N GLY A 42 6.64 -13.26 11.03
CA GLY A 42 6.38 -14.65 11.41
C GLY A 42 5.19 -15.31 10.67
N ASN A 43 4.61 -14.66 9.66
CA ASN A 43 3.46 -15.16 8.88
C ASN A 43 3.78 -15.27 7.38
N PRO A 44 4.83 -16.00 6.95
CA PRO A 44 5.15 -16.14 5.55
C PRO A 44 4.13 -17.02 4.81
N SER A 45 3.76 -16.60 3.61
CA SER A 45 3.08 -17.44 2.62
C SER A 45 4.12 -18.10 1.68
N PRO A 46 3.73 -19.10 0.87
CA PRO A 46 4.64 -19.71 -0.10
C PRO A 46 5.26 -18.73 -1.10
N ASN A 47 4.62 -17.58 -1.33
CA ASN A 47 5.07 -16.54 -2.25
C ASN A 47 5.66 -15.32 -1.52
N SER A 48 5.95 -15.43 -0.23
CA SER A 48 6.54 -14.32 0.52
C SER A 48 7.98 -14.08 0.11
N ASP A 49 8.35 -12.81 0.04
CA ASP A 49 9.67 -12.30 -0.26
C ASP A 49 10.31 -11.63 0.97
N LEU A 50 11.62 -11.43 0.90
CA LEU A 50 12.35 -10.62 1.86
C LEU A 50 12.39 -9.17 1.35
N ASP A 51 11.80 -8.26 2.11
CA ASP A 51 11.87 -6.81 1.88
C ASP A 51 13.04 -6.22 2.67
N ILE A 52 14.08 -5.72 2.00
CA ILE A 52 15.27 -5.17 2.64
C ILE A 52 15.43 -3.70 2.27
N CYS A 53 15.33 -2.82 3.26
CA CYS A 53 15.60 -1.40 3.12
C CYS A 53 17.07 -1.12 3.46
N VAL A 54 17.76 -0.44 2.57
CA VAL A 54 19.17 -0.08 2.69
C VAL A 54 19.33 1.42 2.63
N LEU A 55 19.97 1.97 3.64
CA LEU A 55 20.47 3.35 3.60
C LEU A 55 21.92 3.37 3.17
N HIS A 56 22.26 4.23 2.23
CA HIS A 56 23.64 4.42 1.79
C HIS A 56 24.00 5.91 1.68
N SER A 57 25.29 6.21 1.64
CA SER A 57 25.81 7.59 1.61
C SER A 57 25.74 8.25 0.23
N GLY A 58 25.55 7.47 -0.85
CA GLY A 58 25.51 7.97 -2.21
C GLY A 58 24.20 8.74 -2.53
N PRO A 59 24.20 9.56 -3.61
CA PRO A 59 23.04 10.39 -3.97
C PRO A 59 21.99 9.66 -4.83
N THR A 60 22.19 8.39 -5.13
CA THR A 60 21.35 7.60 -6.05
C THR A 60 20.42 6.65 -5.30
N ARG A 61 19.33 6.26 -5.95
CA ARG A 61 18.46 5.18 -5.48
C ARG A 61 18.53 3.99 -6.43
N GLN A 62 18.31 2.79 -5.90
CA GLN A 62 18.18 1.58 -6.70
C GLN A 62 17.17 0.62 -6.09
N ARG A 63 16.37 -0.05 -6.92
CA ARG A 63 15.53 -1.19 -6.54
C ARG A 63 16.12 -2.44 -7.18
N ILE A 64 16.33 -3.49 -6.40
CA ILE A 64 16.92 -4.75 -6.85
C ILE A 64 15.97 -5.87 -6.48
N GLN A 65 15.63 -6.71 -7.46
CA GLN A 65 14.86 -7.94 -7.25
C GLN A 65 15.74 -9.12 -7.66
N LYS A 66 16.04 -9.99 -6.71
CA LYS A 66 16.90 -11.18 -6.93
C LYS A 66 16.44 -12.33 -6.07
N PHE A 67 16.85 -13.52 -6.46
CA PHE A 67 16.75 -14.71 -5.61
C PHE A 67 18.05 -14.91 -4.84
N PHE A 68 17.93 -15.08 -3.51
CA PHE A 68 19.01 -15.52 -2.64
C PHE A 68 18.61 -16.86 -2.02
N LYS A 69 19.41 -17.92 -2.25
CA LYS A 69 19.07 -19.30 -1.82
C LYS A 69 17.65 -19.75 -2.20
N GLY A 70 17.16 -19.32 -3.35
CA GLY A 70 15.81 -19.63 -3.83
C GLY A 70 14.68 -18.78 -3.21
N VAL A 71 14.99 -17.85 -2.32
CA VAL A 71 14.01 -16.93 -1.73
C VAL A 71 13.96 -15.64 -2.54
N PRO A 72 12.76 -15.23 -3.02
CA PRO A 72 12.59 -13.92 -3.65
C PRO A 72 12.98 -12.83 -2.66
N THR A 73 13.73 -11.84 -3.12
CA THR A 73 14.20 -10.76 -2.26
C THR A 73 14.16 -9.45 -3.02
N GLU A 74 13.54 -8.46 -2.39
CA GLU A 74 13.46 -7.09 -2.87
C GLU A 74 14.33 -6.18 -2.01
N ILE A 75 15.21 -5.42 -2.65
CA ILE A 75 16.16 -4.54 -1.96
C ILE A 75 15.92 -3.11 -2.42
N PHE A 76 15.59 -2.24 -1.48
CA PHE A 76 15.34 -0.81 -1.67
C PHE A 76 16.55 -0.01 -1.18
N VAL A 77 17.43 0.37 -2.09
CA VAL A 77 18.63 1.16 -1.77
C VAL A 77 18.32 2.64 -1.97
N ASN A 78 18.38 3.42 -0.89
CA ASN A 78 18.03 4.83 -0.91
C ASN A 78 18.95 5.66 -0.01
N PRO A 79 19.22 6.95 -0.34
CA PRO A 79 19.77 7.88 0.63
C PRO A 79 18.72 8.27 1.68
N PRO A 80 19.13 8.66 2.91
CA PRO A 80 18.19 9.04 3.97
C PRO A 80 17.14 10.10 3.58
N ALA A 81 17.53 11.12 2.83
CA ALA A 81 16.63 12.17 2.38
C ALA A 81 15.44 11.64 1.54
N MET A 82 15.68 10.62 0.71
CA MET A 82 14.63 10.02 -0.11
C MET A 82 13.57 9.30 0.74
N ILE A 83 13.96 8.72 1.90
CA ILE A 83 13.00 8.10 2.81
C ILE A 83 12.06 9.15 3.41
N GLU A 84 12.59 10.33 3.76
CA GLU A 84 11.77 11.46 4.24
C GLU A 84 10.77 11.92 3.16
N ASP A 85 11.21 12.02 1.91
CA ASP A 85 10.34 12.38 0.78
C ASP A 85 9.22 11.35 0.59
N TYR A 86 9.53 10.06 0.74
CA TYR A 86 8.51 9.00 0.69
C TYR A 86 7.52 9.13 1.85
N PHE A 87 7.97 9.37 3.06
CA PHE A 87 7.08 9.58 4.21
C PHE A 87 6.07 10.70 3.95
N GLN A 88 6.51 11.81 3.39
CA GLN A 88 5.64 12.95 3.09
C GLN A 88 4.68 12.66 1.91
N SER A 89 5.22 12.19 0.79
CA SER A 89 4.45 11.95 -0.42
C SER A 89 3.45 10.80 -0.29
N GLU A 90 3.80 9.74 0.44
CA GLU A 90 2.91 8.61 0.69
C GLU A 90 1.82 8.94 1.70
N ARG A 91 2.15 9.77 2.72
CA ARG A 91 1.14 10.31 3.65
C ARG A 91 0.12 11.16 2.92
N ALA A 92 0.56 12.05 2.03
CA ALA A 92 -0.32 12.90 1.23
C ALA A 92 -1.29 12.09 0.36
N ARG A 93 -0.88 10.89 -0.06
CA ARG A 93 -1.71 9.92 -0.80
C ARG A 93 -2.50 8.98 0.10
N GLY A 94 -2.43 9.16 1.43
CA GLY A 94 -3.13 8.32 2.38
C GLY A 94 -2.62 6.87 2.49
N ARG A 95 -1.44 6.53 1.92
CA ARG A 95 -0.90 5.16 1.87
C ARG A 95 0.58 5.13 2.27
N PRO A 96 0.91 5.20 3.56
CA PRO A 96 2.27 5.35 4.08
C PRO A 96 3.04 4.02 4.12
N CYS A 97 3.24 3.37 2.96
CA CYS A 97 3.91 2.07 2.86
C CYS A 97 5.33 2.07 3.43
N THR A 98 6.12 3.09 3.04
CA THR A 98 7.50 3.22 3.53
C THR A 98 7.54 3.42 5.03
N ALA A 99 6.65 4.24 5.59
CA ALA A 99 6.59 4.42 7.05
C ALA A 99 6.24 3.12 7.78
N HIS A 100 5.31 2.32 7.27
CA HIS A 100 5.01 0.98 7.82
C HIS A 100 6.23 0.05 7.78
N MET A 101 6.96 0.01 6.67
CA MET A 101 8.17 -0.79 6.54
C MET A 101 9.22 -0.40 7.59
N TRP A 102 9.43 0.91 7.77
CA TRP A 102 10.42 1.42 8.71
C TRP A 102 10.01 1.24 10.17
N ALA A 103 8.76 1.50 10.53
CA ALA A 103 8.26 1.36 11.90
C ALA A 103 8.28 -0.10 12.38
N THR A 104 7.93 -1.05 11.51
CA THR A 104 7.75 -2.46 11.88
C THR A 104 8.95 -3.35 11.56
N GLY A 105 9.95 -2.84 10.83
CA GLY A 105 11.09 -3.63 10.39
C GLY A 105 12.10 -3.94 11.51
N PHE A 106 12.89 -4.99 11.29
CA PHE A 106 14.00 -5.38 12.16
C PHE A 106 15.30 -4.73 11.68
N VAL A 107 15.98 -4.00 12.54
CA VAL A 107 17.25 -3.33 12.23
C VAL A 107 18.38 -4.35 12.26
N ILE A 108 18.97 -4.62 11.11
CA ILE A 108 20.15 -5.50 10.93
C ILE A 108 21.44 -4.74 11.24
N LEU A 109 21.57 -3.54 10.68
CA LEU A 109 22.76 -2.69 10.81
C LEU A 109 22.34 -1.23 10.96
N ASP A 110 22.93 -0.52 11.90
CA ASP A 110 22.85 0.93 12.05
C ASP A 110 24.25 1.44 12.40
N SER A 111 24.98 1.96 11.41
CA SER A 111 26.34 2.46 11.58
C SER A 111 26.38 3.90 12.07
N ASP A 112 25.33 4.64 11.76
CA ASP A 112 25.05 6.00 12.20
C ASP A 112 23.59 5.99 12.66
N PRO A 113 23.20 6.55 13.82
CA PRO A 113 21.84 6.45 14.38
C PRO A 113 20.70 6.94 13.47
N VAL A 114 20.97 7.07 12.18
CA VAL A 114 20.01 7.48 11.14
C VAL A 114 18.85 6.49 10.95
N VAL A 115 19.09 5.18 11.07
CA VAL A 115 18.03 4.16 10.97
C VAL A 115 17.02 4.34 12.10
N GLU A 116 17.51 4.46 13.33
CA GLU A 116 16.64 4.63 14.49
C GLU A 116 15.88 5.97 14.44
N GLN A 117 16.51 7.04 13.96
CA GLN A 117 15.82 8.33 13.77
C GLN A 117 14.69 8.23 12.75
N LEU A 118 14.90 7.55 11.62
CA LEU A 118 13.86 7.33 10.62
C LEU A 118 12.72 6.45 11.14
N ARG A 119 13.04 5.42 11.94
CA ARG A 119 12.02 4.59 12.60
C ARG A 119 11.10 5.42 13.51
N GLN A 120 11.68 6.22 14.39
CA GLN A 120 10.92 7.10 15.30
C GLN A 120 10.04 8.09 14.52
N ARG A 121 10.53 8.61 13.39
CA ARG A 121 9.71 9.48 12.52
C ARG A 121 8.59 8.71 11.85
N ALA A 122 8.84 7.50 11.36
CA ALA A 122 7.82 6.62 10.80
C ALA A 122 6.72 6.29 11.82
N GLU A 123 7.09 5.89 13.03
CA GLU A 123 6.15 5.63 14.13
C GLU A 123 5.30 6.87 14.46
N LYS A 124 5.96 8.04 14.58
CA LYS A 124 5.26 9.30 14.83
C LYS A 124 4.29 9.68 13.71
N LEU A 125 4.65 9.41 12.46
CA LEU A 125 3.81 9.66 11.29
C LEU A 125 2.58 8.76 11.30
N LEU A 126 2.75 7.47 11.56
CA LEU A 126 1.66 6.49 11.58
C LEU A 126 0.66 6.73 12.72
N ASN A 127 1.11 7.34 13.82
CA ASN A 127 0.25 7.73 14.93
C ASN A 127 -0.58 9.00 14.65
N GLN A 128 -0.43 9.63 13.48
CA GLN A 128 -1.23 10.78 13.05
C GLN A 128 -2.17 10.34 11.93
N PRO A 129 -3.44 10.77 11.93
CA PRO A 129 -4.35 10.47 10.83
C PRO A 129 -3.87 11.10 9.51
N PRO A 130 -4.28 10.57 8.35
CA PRO A 130 -3.87 11.09 7.04
C PRO A 130 -4.31 12.52 6.79
N ASN A 131 -5.48 12.91 7.29
CA ASN A 131 -6.08 14.23 7.13
C ASN A 131 -6.15 14.69 5.66
N PRO A 132 -6.87 13.96 4.80
CA PRO A 132 -6.96 14.27 3.37
C PRO A 132 -7.59 15.64 3.13
N GLN A 133 -7.12 16.36 2.14
CA GLN A 133 -7.70 17.64 1.75
C GLN A 133 -9.10 17.44 1.14
N ALA A 134 -10.04 18.36 1.40
CA ALA A 134 -11.40 18.29 0.86
C ALA A 134 -11.43 18.13 -0.67
N LYS A 135 -10.54 18.84 -1.39
CA LYS A 135 -10.45 18.70 -2.85
C LYS A 135 -10.02 17.29 -3.30
N SER A 136 -9.16 16.62 -2.52
CA SER A 136 -8.75 15.25 -2.82
C SER A 136 -9.89 14.27 -2.59
N LEU A 137 -10.68 14.44 -1.53
CA LEU A 137 -11.87 13.62 -1.26
C LEU A 137 -12.91 13.75 -2.38
N ILE A 138 -13.18 14.98 -2.84
CA ILE A 138 -14.10 15.20 -3.96
C ILE A 138 -13.58 14.55 -5.25
N ALA A 139 -12.28 14.68 -5.54
CA ALA A 139 -11.68 14.08 -6.73
C ALA A 139 -11.75 12.54 -6.73
N GLU A 140 -11.54 11.90 -5.57
CA GLU A 140 -11.67 10.43 -5.46
C GLU A 140 -13.12 9.98 -5.56
N ARG A 141 -14.05 10.72 -4.95
CA ARG A 141 -15.49 10.47 -5.07
C ARG A 141 -15.93 10.57 -6.53
N TYR A 142 -15.52 11.63 -7.24
CA TYR A 142 -15.75 11.80 -8.67
C TYR A 142 -15.18 10.63 -9.48
N ALA A 143 -13.92 10.26 -9.23
CA ALA A 143 -13.28 9.18 -9.98
C ALA A 143 -13.94 7.80 -9.76
N ALA A 144 -14.56 7.57 -8.61
CA ALA A 144 -15.35 6.38 -8.35
C ALA A 144 -16.67 6.41 -9.13
N ALA A 145 -17.39 7.55 -9.12
CA ALA A 145 -18.64 7.74 -9.85
C ALA A 145 -18.45 7.64 -11.37
N ASP A 146 -17.40 8.27 -11.91
CA ASP A 146 -17.04 8.24 -13.33
C ASP A 146 -16.75 6.79 -13.80
N ALA A 147 -16.00 6.02 -13.01
CA ALA A 147 -15.75 4.62 -13.33
C ALA A 147 -17.04 3.78 -13.31
N TYR A 148 -17.97 4.06 -12.42
CA TYR A 148 -19.26 3.39 -12.36
C TYR A 148 -20.14 3.76 -13.58
N GLU A 149 -20.24 5.05 -13.93
CA GLU A 149 -20.94 5.54 -15.10
C GLU A 149 -20.41 4.88 -16.39
N ASN A 150 -19.08 4.87 -16.56
CA ASN A 150 -18.44 4.19 -17.70
C ASN A 150 -18.77 2.68 -17.75
N ALA A 151 -18.92 2.01 -16.60
CA ALA A 151 -19.35 0.61 -16.58
C ALA A 151 -20.79 0.44 -17.07
N LEU A 152 -21.70 1.34 -16.70
CA LEU A 152 -23.08 1.34 -17.15
C LEU A 152 -23.17 1.57 -18.67
N ASP A 153 -22.44 2.53 -19.19
CA ASP A 153 -22.48 2.93 -20.60
C ASP A 153 -22.14 1.79 -21.55
N ILE A 154 -21.18 0.95 -21.19
CA ILE A 154 -20.67 -0.12 -22.04
C ILE A 154 -21.24 -1.51 -21.70
N ARG A 155 -22.18 -1.59 -20.74
CA ARG A 155 -22.68 -2.86 -20.18
C ARG A 155 -23.19 -3.83 -21.24
N GLU A 156 -24.02 -3.35 -22.18
CA GLU A 156 -24.66 -4.18 -23.21
C GLU A 156 -23.69 -4.49 -24.37
N GLU A 157 -22.86 -3.52 -24.77
CA GLU A 157 -22.00 -3.65 -25.94
C GLU A 157 -20.68 -4.37 -25.65
N ASN A 158 -20.16 -4.21 -24.43
CA ASN A 158 -18.90 -4.79 -23.98
C ASN A 158 -18.98 -5.26 -22.51
N PRO A 159 -19.68 -6.35 -22.21
CA PRO A 159 -19.85 -6.81 -20.82
C PRO A 159 -18.54 -7.07 -20.08
N ALA A 160 -17.49 -7.55 -20.76
CA ALA A 160 -16.19 -7.79 -20.14
C ALA A 160 -15.52 -6.47 -19.73
N GLY A 161 -15.57 -5.45 -20.59
CA GLY A 161 -15.11 -4.09 -20.28
C GLY A 161 -15.90 -3.47 -19.14
N ALA A 162 -17.23 -3.66 -19.14
CA ALA A 162 -18.10 -3.17 -18.08
C ALA A 162 -17.73 -3.75 -16.71
N ILE A 163 -17.48 -5.05 -16.61
CA ILE A 163 -17.03 -5.68 -15.36
C ILE A 163 -15.66 -5.16 -14.92
N MET A 164 -14.75 -4.90 -15.86
CA MET A 164 -13.44 -4.30 -15.52
C MET A 164 -13.62 -2.89 -14.92
N MET A 165 -14.46 -2.04 -15.54
CA MET A 165 -14.74 -0.70 -15.03
C MET A 165 -15.51 -0.75 -13.70
N LEU A 166 -16.45 -1.67 -13.57
CA LEU A 166 -17.22 -1.85 -12.34
C LEU A 166 -16.33 -2.27 -11.16
N ASN A 167 -15.38 -3.18 -11.38
CA ASN A 167 -14.38 -3.55 -10.36
C ASN A 167 -13.52 -2.36 -9.96
N LEU A 168 -13.12 -1.51 -10.92
CA LEU A 168 -12.39 -0.27 -10.64
C LEU A 168 -13.23 0.70 -9.80
N ALA A 169 -14.51 0.87 -10.17
CA ALA A 169 -15.44 1.74 -9.45
C ALA A 169 -15.62 1.28 -8.00
N VAL A 170 -15.96 0.02 -7.77
CA VAL A 170 -16.15 -0.54 -6.43
C VAL A 170 -14.85 -0.43 -5.61
N HIS A 171 -13.70 -0.76 -6.18
CA HIS A 171 -12.42 -0.60 -5.48
C HIS A 171 -12.17 0.85 -5.04
N LYS A 172 -12.45 1.85 -5.90
CA LYS A 172 -12.35 3.27 -5.56
C LYS A 172 -13.37 3.70 -4.50
N MET A 173 -14.60 3.21 -4.55
CA MET A 173 -15.62 3.45 -3.53
C MET A 173 -15.15 2.98 -2.16
N LEU A 174 -14.58 1.77 -2.07
CA LEU A 174 -14.05 1.24 -0.81
C LEU A 174 -12.83 2.04 -0.31
N GLN A 175 -11.93 2.47 -1.19
CA GLN A 175 -10.82 3.34 -0.81
C GLN A 175 -11.30 4.71 -0.29
N TYR A 176 -12.34 5.28 -0.91
CA TYR A 176 -12.94 6.54 -0.49
C TYR A 176 -13.42 6.49 0.96
N VAL A 177 -14.03 5.36 1.38
CA VAL A 177 -14.50 5.17 2.77
C VAL A 177 -13.37 5.31 3.79
N PHE A 178 -12.18 4.77 3.53
CA PHE A 178 -11.03 4.97 4.43
C PHE A 178 -10.64 6.43 4.55
N TRP A 179 -10.56 7.15 3.45
CA TRP A 179 -10.21 8.57 3.46
C TRP A 179 -11.28 9.44 4.11
N GLU A 180 -12.56 9.19 3.83
CA GLU A 180 -13.68 9.90 4.45
C GLU A 180 -13.68 9.73 5.98
N ASN A 181 -13.32 8.52 6.45
CA ASN A 181 -13.16 8.22 7.87
C ASN A 181 -11.79 8.63 8.43
N ASN A 182 -11.00 9.37 7.66
CA ASN A 182 -9.66 9.84 8.07
C ASN A 182 -8.70 8.70 8.45
N CYS A 183 -8.80 7.56 7.76
CA CYS A 183 -7.99 6.37 7.91
C CYS A 183 -7.02 6.23 6.76
N TYR A 184 -5.83 5.66 7.04
CA TYR A 184 -4.89 5.29 5.99
C TYR A 184 -5.42 4.11 5.17
N LEU A 185 -5.13 4.13 3.86
CA LEU A 185 -5.45 3.01 2.98
C LEU A 185 -4.58 1.79 3.35
N PRO A 186 -5.19 0.64 3.58
CA PRO A 186 -4.46 -0.61 3.74
C PRO A 186 -3.87 -1.07 2.40
N ARG A 187 -3.12 -2.18 2.42
CA ARG A 187 -2.73 -2.85 1.18
C ARG A 187 -3.97 -3.41 0.49
N ASP A 188 -3.99 -3.42 -0.85
CA ASP A 188 -5.17 -3.86 -1.60
C ASP A 188 -5.63 -5.28 -1.21
N LYS A 189 -4.70 -6.17 -0.87
CA LYS A 189 -5.01 -7.53 -0.41
C LYS A 189 -5.60 -7.61 1.00
N ASP A 190 -5.47 -6.57 1.80
CA ASP A 190 -5.99 -6.49 3.16
C ASP A 190 -7.22 -5.56 3.22
N LEU A 191 -7.64 -4.97 2.08
CA LEU A 191 -8.66 -3.93 2.02
C LEU A 191 -10.00 -4.38 2.62
N LEU A 192 -10.46 -5.58 2.27
CA LEU A 192 -11.75 -6.10 2.76
C LEU A 192 -11.69 -6.47 4.24
N ASP A 193 -10.58 -7.05 4.70
CA ASP A 193 -10.40 -7.41 6.11
C ASP A 193 -10.34 -6.17 7.01
N GLU A 194 -9.65 -5.12 6.56
CA GLU A 194 -9.56 -3.84 7.30
C GLU A 194 -10.88 -3.05 7.23
N LEU A 195 -11.64 -3.19 6.13
CA LEU A 195 -12.96 -2.56 5.98
C LEU A 195 -13.95 -3.13 7.00
N GLU A 196 -13.88 -4.41 7.35
CA GLU A 196 -14.75 -5.03 8.37
C GLU A 196 -14.65 -4.29 9.71
N SER A 197 -13.47 -3.76 10.04
CA SER A 197 -13.24 -2.98 11.26
C SER A 197 -13.87 -1.57 11.20
N LEU A 198 -14.07 -1.00 10.02
CA LEU A 198 -14.70 0.31 9.82
C LEU A 198 -16.22 0.19 9.66
N ASP A 199 -16.66 -0.73 8.81
CA ASP A 199 -18.06 -0.98 8.48
C ASP A 199 -18.24 -2.44 8.06
N ALA A 200 -18.68 -3.27 8.99
CA ALA A 200 -18.88 -4.71 8.76
C ALA A 200 -19.98 -5.00 7.71
N GLY A 201 -21.01 -4.15 7.64
CA GLY A 201 -22.10 -4.32 6.66
C GLY A 201 -21.60 -4.04 5.24
N LEU A 202 -20.83 -2.98 5.05
CA LEU A 202 -20.21 -2.65 3.77
C LEU A 202 -19.16 -3.70 3.37
N ALA A 203 -18.39 -4.22 4.32
CA ALA A 203 -17.42 -5.28 4.06
C ALA A 203 -18.10 -6.57 3.58
N GLU A 204 -19.19 -6.99 4.20
CA GLU A 204 -20.00 -8.14 3.77
C GLU A 204 -20.55 -7.94 2.35
N LEU A 205 -21.11 -6.76 2.08
CA LEU A 205 -21.64 -6.41 0.76
C LEU A 205 -20.55 -6.43 -0.32
N ALA A 206 -19.37 -5.89 -0.01
CA ALA A 206 -18.22 -5.90 -0.91
C ALA A 206 -17.70 -7.33 -1.17
N GLN A 207 -17.67 -8.18 -0.15
CA GLN A 207 -17.32 -9.61 -0.32
C GLN A 207 -18.31 -10.32 -1.24
N GLN A 208 -19.63 -10.09 -1.06
CA GLN A 208 -20.67 -10.63 -1.95
C GLN A 208 -20.43 -10.17 -3.39
N TYR A 209 -20.14 -8.89 -3.61
CA TYR A 209 -19.85 -8.35 -4.94
C TYR A 209 -18.68 -9.07 -5.62
N PHE A 210 -17.55 -9.25 -4.94
CA PHE A 210 -16.36 -9.84 -5.55
C PHE A 210 -16.47 -11.35 -5.81
N VAL A 211 -17.39 -12.06 -5.14
CA VAL A 211 -17.62 -13.49 -5.36
C VAL A 211 -18.84 -13.78 -6.25
N ALA A 212 -19.71 -12.80 -6.51
CA ALA A 212 -20.88 -12.94 -7.38
C ALA A 212 -20.46 -13.39 -8.78
N ALA A 213 -21.14 -14.41 -9.32
CA ALA A 213 -20.87 -14.93 -10.66
C ALA A 213 -21.73 -14.25 -11.74
N ASP A 214 -22.92 -13.79 -11.36
CA ASP A 214 -23.87 -13.16 -12.26
C ASP A 214 -23.56 -11.67 -12.45
N THR A 215 -23.61 -11.20 -13.69
CA THR A 215 -23.28 -9.81 -14.03
C THR A 215 -24.32 -8.82 -13.49
N ASP A 216 -25.60 -9.18 -13.59
CA ASP A 216 -26.69 -8.29 -13.14
C ASP A 216 -26.69 -8.18 -11.62
N GLU A 217 -26.41 -9.27 -10.91
CA GLU A 217 -26.18 -9.27 -9.47
C GLU A 217 -25.02 -8.35 -9.08
N ARG A 218 -23.88 -8.38 -9.82
CA ARG A 218 -22.75 -7.47 -9.57
C ARG A 218 -23.14 -6.01 -9.72
N PHE A 219 -23.90 -5.65 -10.75
CA PHE A 219 -24.38 -4.27 -10.91
C PHE A 219 -25.27 -3.85 -9.75
N THR A 220 -26.19 -4.72 -9.33
CA THR A 220 -27.07 -4.45 -8.18
C THR A 220 -26.29 -4.25 -6.89
N LEU A 221 -25.30 -5.09 -6.61
CA LEU A 221 -24.45 -4.98 -5.44
C LEU A 221 -23.55 -3.71 -5.49
N ALA A 222 -23.03 -3.38 -6.67
CA ALA A 222 -22.23 -2.17 -6.85
C ALA A 222 -23.06 -0.89 -6.65
N GLU A 223 -24.34 -0.86 -7.06
CA GLU A 223 -25.26 0.23 -6.79
C GLU A 223 -25.48 0.42 -5.28
N GLN A 224 -25.69 -0.67 -4.54
CA GLN A 224 -25.83 -0.62 -3.09
C GLN A 224 -24.54 -0.13 -2.40
N ILE A 225 -23.37 -0.56 -2.90
CA ILE A 225 -22.08 -0.06 -2.41
C ILE A 225 -21.93 1.44 -2.70
N ALA A 226 -22.33 1.91 -3.88
CA ALA A 226 -22.30 3.32 -4.26
C ALA A 226 -23.17 4.17 -3.33
N ASP A 227 -24.39 3.70 -3.00
CA ASP A 227 -25.29 4.36 -2.06
C ASP A 227 -24.68 4.54 -0.66
N LEU A 228 -24.00 3.48 -0.17
CA LEU A 228 -23.38 3.47 1.16
C LEU A 228 -22.05 4.25 1.23
N THR A 229 -21.41 4.52 0.10
CA THR A 229 -20.08 5.11 0.05
C THR A 229 -20.11 6.52 -0.54
N ILE A 230 -20.19 6.61 -1.87
CA ILE A 230 -20.12 7.90 -2.58
C ILE A 230 -21.49 8.62 -2.69
N GLY A 231 -22.59 7.93 -2.37
CA GLY A 231 -23.96 8.49 -2.37
C GLY A 231 -24.46 8.92 -3.76
N VAL A 232 -23.89 8.35 -4.83
CA VAL A 232 -24.27 8.62 -6.21
C VAL A 232 -23.90 7.42 -7.09
N HIS A 233 -24.77 7.08 -8.04
CA HIS A 233 -24.54 6.06 -9.06
C HIS A 233 -24.84 6.62 -10.44
N GLY A 234 -23.77 6.96 -11.19
CA GLY A 234 -23.83 7.66 -12.46
C GLY A 234 -23.16 9.03 -12.40
N PHE A 235 -23.69 9.99 -13.16
CA PHE A 235 -23.12 11.32 -13.29
C PHE A 235 -22.95 12.03 -11.94
N PHE A 236 -21.73 12.45 -11.66
CA PHE A 236 -21.38 13.16 -10.41
C PHE A 236 -21.36 14.67 -10.66
N GLU A 237 -22.35 15.36 -10.13
CA GLU A 237 -22.48 16.82 -10.25
C GLU A 237 -21.60 17.53 -9.22
N TRP A 238 -20.60 18.28 -9.68
CA TRP A 238 -19.69 19.06 -8.82
C TRP A 238 -19.03 20.21 -9.57
N GLU A 239 -18.46 21.16 -8.83
CA GLU A 239 -17.65 22.24 -9.35
C GLU A 239 -16.28 22.25 -8.67
N SER A 240 -15.20 22.27 -9.46
CA SER A 240 -13.86 22.48 -8.91
C SER A 240 -13.68 23.94 -8.48
N PRO A 241 -12.85 24.23 -7.46
CA PRO A 241 -12.44 25.60 -7.18
C PRO A 241 -11.65 26.17 -8.38
N LEU A 242 -11.71 27.50 -8.57
CA LEU A 242 -10.87 28.16 -9.53
C LEU A 242 -9.39 28.02 -9.11
N GLU A 243 -8.54 27.61 -10.03
CA GLU A 243 -7.10 27.49 -9.82
C GLU A 243 -6.36 28.44 -10.76
N ASP A 244 -5.36 29.15 -10.23
CA ASP A 244 -4.46 29.97 -11.04
C ASP A 244 -3.57 29.04 -11.90
N VAL A 245 -3.37 29.40 -13.19
CA VAL A 245 -2.56 28.68 -14.17
C VAL A 245 -1.23 29.38 -14.45
#